data_827960db6677268c163aa8247af0b0fd
#
_entry.id   827960db6677268c163aa8247af0b0fd
#
_cell.length_a   1.000
_cell.length_b   1.000
_cell.length_c   1.000
_cell.angle_alpha   90.00
_cell.angle_beta   90.00
_cell.angle_gamma   90.00
#
_symmetry.space_group_name_H-M   'P 1'
#
loop_
_entity.id
_entity.type
_entity.pdbx_description
1 polymer ?
#
loop_
_entity_poly.entity_id
_entity_poly.type
_entity_poly.pdbx_seq_one_letter_code
_entity_poly.pdbx_strand_id
1 'polypeptide(L)'
;GKMLLGESYETEYDTQEYVRELKESGVVCAVNMDGYFGQELKKMQKKQEGFEEMFFNFMQLDFSAYDEPDFCNRTETVIEESYRQGCRGIKLWKDLSLWKRDKYGKPIRTDDPRFDIIYDTAAKLHIPVLMHIADPAAFFTPKSERNERWEELDVCPEWDFSDRETYMSFEELMQMQENTVRSHPNTTFVIPHVG
;
A
#
# COMPACT_ATOMS: atom_id res chain seq x y z
N GLY A 1 -7.34 -7.76 -1.35
CA GLY A 1 -7.74 -7.73 -2.74
C GLY A 1 -7.55 -9.08 -3.43
N LYS A 2 -6.88 -9.13 -4.55
CA LYS A 2 -6.72 -10.33 -5.41
C LYS A 2 -6.22 -11.57 -4.66
N MET A 3 -5.33 -11.41 -3.70
CA MET A 3 -4.79 -12.51 -2.90
C MET A 3 -5.86 -13.21 -2.03
N LEU A 4 -6.86 -12.46 -1.56
CA LEU A 4 -7.94 -13.00 -0.73
C LEU A 4 -9.14 -13.48 -1.56
N LEU A 5 -9.41 -12.83 -2.69
CA LEU A 5 -10.61 -13.05 -3.51
C LEU A 5 -10.34 -13.93 -4.73
N GLY A 6 -9.05 -14.19 -5.06
CA GLY A 6 -8.69 -15.01 -6.21
C GLY A 6 -9.29 -14.50 -7.52
N GLU A 7 -9.87 -15.41 -8.30
CA GLU A 7 -10.50 -15.08 -9.59
C GLU A 7 -11.70 -14.13 -9.47
N SER A 8 -12.40 -14.15 -8.34
CA SER A 8 -13.57 -13.28 -8.11
C SER A 8 -13.18 -11.80 -8.00
N TYR A 9 -11.91 -11.48 -7.72
CA TYR A 9 -11.42 -10.11 -7.71
C TYR A 9 -11.48 -9.43 -9.10
N GLU A 10 -11.33 -10.20 -10.17
CA GLU A 10 -11.34 -9.72 -11.55
C GLU A 10 -12.74 -9.74 -12.18
N THR A 11 -13.75 -10.20 -11.43
CA THR A 11 -15.14 -10.24 -11.93
C THR A 11 -15.61 -8.82 -12.21
N GLU A 12 -16.20 -8.63 -13.39
CA GLU A 12 -16.87 -7.37 -13.71
C GLU A 12 -18.09 -7.20 -12.79
N TYR A 13 -18.22 -6.01 -12.24
CA TYR A 13 -19.35 -5.64 -11.40
C TYR A 13 -20.06 -4.42 -11.99
N ASP A 14 -21.35 -4.30 -11.74
CA ASP A 14 -22.12 -3.11 -12.09
C ASP A 14 -21.80 -2.00 -11.07
N THR A 15 -21.06 -0.99 -11.51
CA THR A 15 -20.69 0.14 -10.67
C THR A 15 -21.92 0.88 -10.12
N GLN A 16 -23.01 0.97 -10.90
CA GLN A 16 -24.23 1.63 -10.46
C GLN A 16 -24.89 0.87 -9.32
N GLU A 17 -24.99 -0.44 -9.43
CA GLU A 17 -25.53 -1.29 -8.36
C GLU A 17 -24.65 -1.22 -7.11
N TYR A 18 -23.35 -1.33 -7.27
CA TYR A 18 -22.40 -1.23 -6.15
C TYR A 18 -22.49 0.11 -5.41
N VAL A 19 -22.56 1.23 -6.13
CA VAL A 19 -22.73 2.57 -5.53
C VAL A 19 -24.09 2.68 -4.82
N ARG A 20 -25.14 2.08 -5.36
CA ARG A 20 -26.45 2.03 -4.70
C ARG A 20 -26.34 1.32 -3.34
N GLU A 21 -25.74 0.13 -3.31
CA GLU A 21 -25.55 -0.65 -2.08
C GLU A 21 -24.72 0.10 -1.03
N LEU A 22 -23.64 0.77 -1.46
CA LEU A 22 -22.81 1.61 -0.58
C LEU A 22 -23.64 2.74 0.05
N LYS A 23 -24.45 3.45 -0.76
CA LYS A 23 -25.30 4.54 -0.28
C LYS A 23 -26.40 4.05 0.66
N GLU A 24 -27.04 2.93 0.36
CA GLU A 24 -28.05 2.27 1.22
C GLU A 24 -27.45 1.85 2.56
N SER A 25 -26.15 1.49 2.58
CA SER A 25 -25.38 1.18 3.79
C SER A 25 -24.85 2.42 4.51
N GLY A 26 -25.21 3.63 4.05
CA GLY A 26 -24.77 4.90 4.68
C GLY A 26 -23.35 5.33 4.32
N VAL A 27 -22.72 4.70 3.34
CA VAL A 27 -21.37 5.08 2.88
C VAL A 27 -21.49 6.31 1.97
N VAL A 28 -20.82 7.39 2.35
CA VAL A 28 -20.83 8.65 1.59
C VAL A 28 -19.71 8.73 0.56
N CYS A 29 -18.58 8.06 0.82
CA CYS A 29 -17.46 7.93 -0.11
C CYS A 29 -16.61 6.72 0.26
N ALA A 30 -15.84 6.22 -0.69
CA ALA A 30 -14.94 5.09 -0.52
C ALA A 30 -13.53 5.43 -1.03
N VAL A 31 -12.51 4.95 -0.35
CA VAL A 31 -11.12 5.05 -0.81
C VAL A 31 -10.74 3.75 -1.49
N ASN A 32 -10.44 3.83 -2.78
CA ASN A 32 -9.92 2.69 -3.53
C ASN A 32 -8.39 2.62 -3.34
N MET A 33 -7.95 1.60 -2.61
CA MET A 33 -6.55 1.39 -2.24
C MET A 33 -5.84 0.36 -3.11
N ASP A 34 -6.45 -0.12 -4.20
CA ASP A 34 -5.81 -1.12 -5.07
C ASP A 34 -4.59 -0.56 -5.82
N GLY A 35 -4.45 0.75 -5.84
CA GLY A 35 -3.22 1.41 -6.23
C GLY A 35 -2.97 1.37 -7.73
N TYR A 36 -3.67 2.22 -8.46
CA TYR A 36 -3.50 2.33 -9.91
C TYR A 36 -2.67 3.55 -10.30
N PHE A 37 -1.96 3.44 -11.42
CA PHE A 37 -1.31 4.56 -12.11
C PHE A 37 -1.33 4.32 -13.62
N GLY A 38 -1.03 5.37 -14.40
CA GLY A 38 -0.94 5.27 -15.86
C GLY A 38 -2.23 4.76 -16.52
N GLN A 39 -2.14 3.73 -17.35
CA GLN A 39 -3.29 3.21 -18.10
C GLN A 39 -4.30 2.46 -17.19
N GLU A 40 -3.82 1.78 -16.16
CA GLU A 40 -4.72 1.06 -15.24
C GLU A 40 -5.57 2.04 -14.42
N LEU A 41 -5.02 3.19 -14.03
CA LEU A 41 -5.79 4.25 -13.41
C LEU A 41 -6.92 4.74 -14.35
N LYS A 42 -6.62 4.97 -15.63
CA LYS A 42 -7.62 5.38 -16.61
C LYS A 42 -8.74 4.35 -16.80
N LYS A 43 -8.39 3.06 -16.82
CA LYS A 43 -9.40 1.98 -16.90
C LYS A 43 -10.31 1.99 -15.67
N MET A 44 -9.72 2.15 -14.48
CA MET A 44 -10.49 2.22 -13.24
C MET A 44 -11.41 3.45 -13.22
N GLN A 45 -10.90 4.62 -13.59
CA GLN A 45 -11.69 5.85 -13.65
C GLN A 45 -12.85 5.72 -14.65
N LYS A 46 -12.66 5.03 -15.79
CA LYS A 46 -13.74 4.75 -16.74
C LYS A 46 -14.84 3.89 -16.12
N LYS A 47 -14.52 2.91 -15.26
CA LYS A 47 -15.52 2.14 -14.51
C LYS A 47 -16.27 2.98 -13.48
N GLN A 48 -15.67 4.05 -13.00
CA GLN A 48 -16.23 4.96 -12.00
C GLN A 48 -16.89 6.19 -12.61
N GLU A 49 -16.99 6.26 -13.96
CA GLU A 49 -17.57 7.39 -14.67
C GLU A 49 -19.01 7.66 -14.23
N GLY A 50 -19.30 8.91 -13.86
CA GLY A 50 -20.57 9.33 -13.28
C GLY A 50 -20.70 9.14 -11.75
N PHE A 51 -19.66 8.61 -11.09
CA PHE A 51 -19.60 8.39 -9.64
C PHE A 51 -18.28 8.89 -9.04
N GLU A 52 -17.65 9.89 -9.65
CA GLU A 52 -16.32 10.41 -9.28
C GLU A 52 -16.28 10.95 -7.84
N GLU A 53 -17.41 11.44 -7.34
CA GLU A 53 -17.51 11.93 -5.96
C GLU A 53 -17.57 10.79 -4.93
N MET A 54 -17.90 9.57 -5.39
CA MET A 54 -18.00 8.41 -4.52
C MET A 54 -16.65 7.74 -4.26
N PHE A 55 -15.69 7.87 -5.18
CA PHE A 55 -14.44 7.13 -5.14
C PHE A 55 -13.21 8.05 -5.12
N PHE A 56 -12.36 7.85 -4.11
CA PHE A 56 -11.03 8.45 -4.05
C PHE A 56 -9.99 7.39 -4.37
N ASN A 57 -9.35 7.47 -5.53
CA ASN A 57 -8.32 6.52 -5.92
C ASN A 57 -6.98 6.91 -5.30
N PHE A 58 -6.33 5.94 -4.64
CA PHE A 58 -4.94 6.05 -4.21
C PHE A 58 -4.05 5.37 -5.25
N MET A 59 -2.92 5.99 -5.57
CA MET A 59 -1.95 5.42 -6.49
C MET A 59 -1.03 4.43 -5.78
N GLN A 60 -0.53 3.47 -6.51
CA GLN A 60 0.60 2.63 -6.16
C GLN A 60 1.82 3.10 -6.96
N LEU A 61 3.00 2.83 -6.45
CA LEU A 61 4.27 3.16 -7.10
C LEU A 61 4.97 1.90 -7.57
N ASP A 62 5.73 2.02 -8.66
CA ASP A 62 6.57 0.95 -9.18
C ASP A 62 7.97 1.01 -8.56
N PHE A 63 8.31 0.01 -7.79
CA PHE A 63 9.62 -0.14 -7.15
C PHE A 63 10.56 -1.08 -7.91
N SER A 64 10.20 -1.55 -9.11
CA SER A 64 11.06 -2.44 -9.91
C SER A 64 12.39 -1.79 -10.30
N ALA A 65 12.38 -0.46 -10.42
CA ALA A 65 13.55 0.34 -10.73
C ALA A 65 14.15 1.06 -9.51
N TYR A 66 13.91 0.55 -8.31
CA TYR A 66 14.36 1.16 -7.06
C TYR A 66 15.88 1.44 -7.01
N ASP A 67 16.69 0.58 -7.63
CA ASP A 67 18.16 0.69 -7.65
C ASP A 67 18.70 1.57 -8.77
N GLU A 68 17.85 2.04 -9.67
CA GLU A 68 18.27 2.88 -10.80
C GLU A 68 18.54 4.32 -10.37
N PRO A 69 19.51 5.01 -10.99
CA PRO A 69 19.89 6.37 -10.61
C PRO A 69 18.76 7.40 -10.78
N ASP A 70 17.81 7.14 -11.66
CA ASP A 70 16.69 8.03 -11.99
C ASP A 70 15.40 7.70 -11.19
N PHE A 71 15.46 6.75 -10.26
CA PHE A 71 14.31 6.30 -9.47
C PHE A 71 13.54 7.46 -8.85
N CYS A 72 14.22 8.39 -8.18
CA CYS A 72 13.58 9.53 -7.52
C CYS A 72 12.81 10.41 -8.51
N ASN A 73 13.44 10.78 -9.64
CA ASN A 73 12.82 11.62 -10.65
C ASN A 73 11.61 10.96 -11.31
N ARG A 74 11.71 9.66 -11.59
CA ARG A 74 10.61 8.87 -12.16
C ARG A 74 9.46 8.77 -11.18
N THR A 75 9.75 8.53 -9.90
CA THR A 75 8.75 8.41 -8.84
C THR A 75 8.01 9.72 -8.65
N GLU A 76 8.71 10.86 -8.57
CA GLU A 76 8.08 12.18 -8.50
C GLU A 76 7.15 12.42 -9.70
N THR A 77 7.64 12.13 -10.92
CA THR A 77 6.84 12.27 -12.15
C THR A 77 5.55 11.44 -12.07
N VAL A 78 5.64 10.16 -11.68
CA VAL A 78 4.47 9.27 -11.56
C VAL A 78 3.48 9.80 -10.54
N ILE A 79 3.94 10.31 -9.39
CA ILE A 79 3.06 10.87 -8.35
C ILE A 79 2.34 12.11 -8.89
N GLU A 80 3.07 13.06 -9.48
CA GLU A 80 2.48 14.29 -10.02
C GLU A 80 1.50 14.02 -11.17
N GLU A 81 1.82 13.10 -12.06
CA GLU A 81 0.93 12.70 -13.16
C GLU A 81 -0.34 12.02 -12.66
N SER A 82 -0.21 11.08 -11.72
CA SER A 82 -1.36 10.40 -11.13
C SER A 82 -2.25 11.36 -10.34
N TYR A 83 -1.67 12.33 -9.64
CA TYR A 83 -2.42 13.38 -8.96
C TYR A 83 -3.20 14.25 -9.98
N ARG A 84 -2.55 14.69 -11.07
CA ARG A 84 -3.23 15.43 -12.16
C ARG A 84 -4.35 14.62 -12.81
N GLN A 85 -4.22 13.31 -12.85
CA GLN A 85 -5.24 12.38 -13.33
C GLN A 85 -6.35 12.08 -12.29
N GLY A 86 -6.29 12.65 -11.09
CA GLY A 86 -7.35 12.56 -10.08
C GLY A 86 -7.08 11.61 -8.91
N CYS A 87 -5.90 11.02 -8.78
CA CYS A 87 -5.52 10.33 -7.55
C CYS A 87 -5.46 11.30 -6.37
N ARG A 88 -5.82 10.82 -5.18
CA ARG A 88 -5.93 11.63 -3.96
C ARG A 88 -5.13 11.07 -2.78
N GLY A 89 -4.25 10.14 -3.03
CA GLY A 89 -3.35 9.58 -2.03
C GLY A 89 -2.41 8.56 -2.63
N ILE A 90 -1.44 8.14 -1.83
CA ILE A 90 -0.43 7.12 -2.18
C ILE A 90 -0.65 5.91 -1.27
N LYS A 91 -0.62 4.71 -1.84
CA LYS A 91 -0.65 3.45 -1.09
C LYS A 91 0.72 2.79 -1.14
N LEU A 92 1.37 2.66 0.00
CA LEU A 92 2.53 1.79 0.20
C LEU A 92 2.06 0.47 0.82
N TRP A 93 2.44 -0.64 0.19
CA TRP A 93 2.08 -1.98 0.62
C TRP A 93 3.18 -2.59 1.49
N LYS A 94 2.81 -3.49 2.39
CA LYS A 94 3.72 -4.23 3.26
C LYS A 94 4.76 -5.08 2.49
N ASP A 95 4.50 -5.38 1.22
CA ASP A 95 5.41 -6.14 0.36
C ASP A 95 6.79 -5.48 0.20
N LEU A 96 6.88 -4.16 0.33
CA LEU A 96 8.13 -3.41 0.23
C LEU A 96 9.20 -3.97 1.18
N SER A 97 8.90 -4.10 2.45
CA SER A 97 9.88 -4.53 3.46
C SER A 97 9.86 -6.03 3.72
N LEU A 98 8.77 -6.73 3.33
CA LEU A 98 8.65 -8.16 3.54
C LEU A 98 9.20 -8.98 2.36
N TRP A 99 8.90 -8.62 1.12
CA TRP A 99 9.26 -9.43 -0.05
C TRP A 99 10.16 -8.72 -1.05
N LYS A 100 10.03 -7.39 -1.20
CA LYS A 100 10.88 -6.65 -2.16
C LYS A 100 12.30 -6.49 -1.61
N ARG A 101 13.26 -6.67 -2.50
CA ARG A 101 14.69 -6.59 -2.20
C ARG A 101 15.37 -5.62 -3.17
N ASP A 102 16.38 -4.94 -2.67
CA ASP A 102 17.30 -4.18 -3.50
C ASP A 102 18.27 -5.11 -4.26
N LYS A 103 19.12 -4.55 -5.11
CA LYS A 103 20.12 -5.30 -5.89
C LYS A 103 21.14 -6.06 -5.03
N TYR A 104 21.22 -5.79 -3.74
CA TYR A 104 22.10 -6.48 -2.79
C TYR A 104 21.36 -7.54 -1.97
N GLY A 105 20.07 -7.78 -2.27
CA GLY A 105 19.22 -8.73 -1.54
C GLY A 105 18.69 -8.23 -0.20
N LYS A 106 18.84 -6.92 0.12
CA LYS A 106 18.33 -6.34 1.37
C LYS A 106 16.86 -5.91 1.22
N PRO A 107 16.06 -6.00 2.28
CA PRO A 107 14.69 -5.47 2.27
C PRO A 107 14.67 -3.99 1.90
N ILE A 108 13.74 -3.61 1.01
CA ILE A 108 13.51 -2.19 0.69
C ILE A 108 12.82 -1.55 1.89
N ARG A 109 13.45 -0.54 2.48
CA ARG A 109 13.00 0.13 3.69
C ARG A 109 12.25 1.42 3.35
N THR A 110 11.15 1.68 4.03
CA THR A 110 10.39 2.92 3.84
C THR A 110 11.07 4.14 4.45
N ASP A 111 12.03 3.95 5.37
CA ASP A 111 12.88 5.01 5.94
C ASP A 111 14.21 5.19 5.18
N ASP A 112 14.36 4.60 4.00
CA ASP A 112 15.50 4.87 3.11
C ASP A 112 15.37 6.27 2.51
N PRO A 113 16.46 7.08 2.47
CA PRO A 113 16.41 8.45 1.91
C PRO A 113 15.89 8.57 0.48
N ARG A 114 15.93 7.50 -0.32
CA ARG A 114 15.30 7.49 -1.66
C ARG A 114 13.79 7.59 -1.62
N PHE A 115 13.15 7.29 -0.48
CA PHE A 115 11.71 7.47 -0.28
C PHE A 115 11.31 8.89 0.10
N ASP A 116 12.27 9.75 0.51
CA ASP A 116 11.98 11.14 0.88
C ASP A 116 11.19 11.85 -0.23
N ILE A 117 11.54 11.58 -1.50
CA ILE A 117 10.84 12.15 -2.66
C ILE A 117 9.34 11.81 -2.67
N ILE A 118 8.95 10.62 -2.20
CA ILE A 118 7.54 10.20 -2.11
C ILE A 118 6.81 11.07 -1.09
N TYR A 119 7.40 11.19 0.09
CA TYR A 119 6.80 11.89 1.23
C TYR A 119 6.77 13.39 1.00
N ASP A 120 7.86 13.97 0.49
CA ASP A 120 7.95 15.40 0.17
C ASP A 120 6.98 15.79 -0.95
N THR A 121 6.85 14.96 -1.99
CA THR A 121 5.89 15.20 -3.07
C THR A 121 4.46 15.07 -2.56
N ALA A 122 4.16 14.08 -1.70
CA ALA A 122 2.85 13.94 -1.08
C ALA A 122 2.50 15.18 -0.22
N ALA A 123 3.45 15.69 0.58
CA ALA A 123 3.30 16.90 1.37
C ALA A 123 3.04 18.13 0.48
N LYS A 124 3.82 18.32 -0.58
CA LYS A 124 3.67 19.39 -1.57
C LYS A 124 2.29 19.39 -2.24
N LEU A 125 1.76 18.20 -2.52
CA LEU A 125 0.45 18.03 -3.16
C LEU A 125 -0.72 17.95 -2.16
N HIS A 126 -0.44 17.99 -0.85
CA HIS A 126 -1.41 17.84 0.23
C HIS A 126 -2.25 16.56 0.12
N ILE A 127 -1.61 15.44 -0.25
CA ILE A 127 -2.24 14.12 -0.32
C ILE A 127 -1.68 13.19 0.76
N PRO A 128 -2.50 12.30 1.33
CA PRO A 128 -2.03 11.36 2.35
C PRO A 128 -1.22 10.21 1.74
N VAL A 129 -0.32 9.67 2.55
CA VAL A 129 0.36 8.40 2.30
C VAL A 129 -0.20 7.35 3.26
N LEU A 130 -0.92 6.36 2.73
CA LEU A 130 -1.36 5.20 3.50
C LEU A 130 -0.23 4.16 3.48
N MET A 131 0.38 3.97 4.63
CA MET A 131 1.57 3.13 4.79
C MET A 131 1.24 1.87 5.58
N HIS A 132 1.12 0.74 4.88
CA HIS A 132 0.91 -0.58 5.47
C HIS A 132 2.25 -1.29 5.56
N ILE A 133 2.77 -1.49 6.77
CA ILE A 133 4.13 -2.00 6.99
C ILE A 133 4.12 -3.48 7.37
N ALA A 134 3.27 -3.86 8.32
CA ALA A 134 3.22 -5.21 8.84
C ALA A 134 1.77 -5.63 9.12
N ASP A 135 1.58 -6.92 9.30
CA ASP A 135 0.34 -7.52 9.78
C ASP A 135 0.52 -8.06 11.19
N PRO A 136 -0.45 -8.79 11.74
CA PRO A 136 -0.43 -9.16 13.15
C PRO A 136 0.94 -9.63 13.63
N ALA A 137 1.38 -9.16 14.77
CA ALA A 137 2.68 -9.52 15.36
C ALA A 137 2.89 -11.04 15.45
N ALA A 138 1.79 -11.79 15.52
CA ALA A 138 1.82 -13.25 15.51
C ALA A 138 2.43 -13.86 14.23
N PHE A 139 2.38 -13.17 13.08
CA PHE A 139 3.03 -13.65 11.85
C PHE A 139 4.56 -13.57 11.91
N PHE A 140 5.10 -12.86 12.88
CA PHE A 140 6.54 -12.71 13.11
C PHE A 140 7.07 -13.61 14.23
N THR A 141 6.22 -14.48 14.78
CA THR A 141 6.58 -15.49 15.78
C THR A 141 6.42 -16.89 15.19
N PRO A 142 7.24 -17.88 15.62
CA PRO A 142 7.16 -19.22 15.05
C PRO A 142 5.76 -19.81 15.12
N LYS A 143 5.34 -20.45 14.03
CA LYS A 143 4.07 -21.18 13.96
C LYS A 143 4.04 -22.29 14.99
N SER A 144 3.05 -22.29 15.86
CA SER A 144 2.79 -23.31 16.88
C SER A 144 1.35 -23.22 17.36
N GLU A 145 0.84 -24.20 18.05
CA GLU A 145 -0.49 -24.18 18.68
C GLU A 145 -0.69 -23.02 19.69
N ARG A 146 0.39 -22.38 20.12
CA ARG A 146 0.36 -21.18 20.98
C ARG A 146 0.31 -19.88 20.22
N ASN A 147 0.54 -19.91 18.90
CA ASN A 147 0.42 -18.73 18.06
C ASN A 147 -1.05 -18.48 17.78
N GLU A 148 -1.55 -17.31 18.11
CA GLU A 148 -2.97 -16.94 17.94
C GLU A 148 -3.46 -16.98 16.48
N ARG A 149 -2.55 -17.04 15.51
CA ARG A 149 -2.80 -17.10 14.07
C ARG A 149 -2.33 -18.40 13.41
N TRP A 150 -2.12 -19.44 14.22
CA TRP A 150 -1.55 -20.69 13.72
C TRP A 150 -2.40 -21.35 12.61
N GLU A 151 -3.72 -21.28 12.72
CA GLU A 151 -4.65 -21.84 11.70
C GLU A 151 -4.53 -21.07 10.38
N GLU A 152 -4.39 -19.76 10.46
CA GLU A 152 -4.21 -18.90 9.30
C GLU A 152 -2.85 -19.15 8.64
N LEU A 153 -1.78 -19.30 9.43
CA LEU A 153 -0.45 -19.69 8.96
C LEU A 153 -0.37 -21.14 8.45
N ASP A 154 -1.32 -21.99 8.83
CA ASP A 154 -1.41 -23.34 8.28
C ASP A 154 -1.96 -23.32 6.85
N VAL A 155 -2.91 -22.44 6.59
CA VAL A 155 -3.52 -22.24 5.26
C VAL A 155 -2.65 -21.39 4.35
N CYS A 156 -1.97 -20.39 4.91
CA CYS A 156 -1.15 -19.40 4.20
C CYS A 156 0.29 -19.39 4.75
N PRO A 157 1.09 -20.44 4.53
CA PRO A 157 2.44 -20.54 5.08
C PRO A 157 3.38 -19.44 4.60
N GLU A 158 3.10 -18.78 3.48
CA GLU A 158 3.83 -17.63 2.96
C GLU A 158 3.67 -16.35 3.82
N TRP A 159 2.77 -16.37 4.80
CA TRP A 159 2.59 -15.28 5.77
C TRP A 159 3.39 -15.51 7.07
N ASP A 160 4.14 -16.59 7.15
CA ASP A 160 5.08 -16.81 8.26
C ASP A 160 6.36 -16.00 8.03
N PHE A 161 6.49 -14.90 8.75
CA PHE A 161 7.65 -14.00 8.74
C PHE A 161 8.55 -14.23 9.95
N SER A 162 8.50 -15.39 10.60
CA SER A 162 9.28 -15.69 11.80
C SER A 162 10.76 -15.93 11.56
N ASP A 163 11.17 -16.24 10.31
CA ASP A 163 12.57 -16.41 9.92
C ASP A 163 13.34 -15.09 9.94
N ARG A 164 14.19 -14.92 10.96
CA ARG A 164 15.00 -13.71 11.17
C ARG A 164 16.18 -13.56 10.22
N GLU A 165 16.54 -14.57 9.47
CA GLU A 165 17.57 -14.47 8.43
C GLU A 165 16.98 -13.84 7.15
N THR A 166 15.70 -14.07 6.91
CA THR A 166 14.98 -13.61 5.70
C THR A 166 14.21 -12.32 5.93
N TYR A 167 13.54 -12.19 7.07
CA TYR A 167 12.62 -11.08 7.34
C TYR A 167 13.08 -10.19 8.50
N MET A 168 12.77 -8.92 8.40
CA MET A 168 12.88 -7.98 9.52
C MET A 168 11.95 -8.42 10.65
N SER A 169 12.33 -8.14 11.91
CA SER A 169 11.43 -8.37 13.04
C SER A 169 10.25 -7.38 13.01
N PHE A 170 9.18 -7.72 13.73
CA PHE A 170 8.06 -6.81 13.91
C PHE A 170 8.52 -5.46 14.50
N GLU A 171 9.39 -5.50 15.51
CA GLU A 171 9.94 -4.32 16.17
C GLU A 171 10.79 -3.46 15.21
N GLU A 172 11.59 -4.08 14.33
CA GLU A 172 12.37 -3.36 13.32
C GLU A 172 11.46 -2.68 12.30
N LEU A 173 10.36 -3.33 11.92
CA LEU A 173 9.37 -2.75 11.01
C LEU A 173 8.65 -1.56 11.66
N MET A 174 8.26 -1.68 12.94
CA MET A 174 7.63 -0.58 13.68
C MET A 174 8.60 0.59 13.87
N GLN A 175 9.88 0.32 14.18
CA GLN A 175 10.89 1.36 14.27
C GLN A 175 11.12 2.08 12.93
N MET A 176 11.14 1.34 11.83
CA MET A 176 11.23 1.89 10.48
C MET A 176 10.04 2.81 10.18
N GLN A 177 8.82 2.39 10.52
CA GLN A 177 7.62 3.21 10.37
C GLN A 177 7.71 4.50 11.20
N GLU A 178 8.11 4.39 12.46
CA GLU A 178 8.28 5.54 13.34
C GLU A 178 9.34 6.52 12.81
N ASN A 179 10.47 6.02 12.32
CA ASN A 179 11.51 6.83 11.70
C ASN A 179 10.95 7.61 10.50
N THR A 180 10.23 6.93 9.62
CA THR A 180 9.60 7.54 8.43
C THR A 180 8.67 8.69 8.84
N VAL A 181 7.73 8.43 9.74
CA VAL A 181 6.76 9.44 10.20
C VAL A 181 7.44 10.62 10.87
N ARG A 182 8.43 10.36 11.73
CA ARG A 182 9.16 11.39 12.46
C ARG A 182 9.99 12.29 11.55
N SER A 183 10.57 11.73 10.49
CA SER A 183 11.40 12.48 9.55
C SER A 183 10.60 13.36 8.58
N HIS A 184 9.30 13.09 8.41
CA HIS A 184 8.44 13.79 7.46
C HIS A 184 7.21 14.45 8.13
N PRO A 185 7.40 15.43 9.03
CA PRO A 185 6.31 16.03 9.81
C PRO A 185 5.28 16.80 8.98
N ASN A 186 5.60 17.14 7.73
CA ASN A 186 4.69 17.85 6.82
C ASN A 186 3.83 16.88 5.98
N THR A 187 4.09 15.58 6.04
CA THR A 187 3.35 14.55 5.30
C THR A 187 2.22 14.00 6.18
N THR A 188 1.04 13.88 5.62
CA THR A 188 -0.08 13.20 6.30
C THR A 188 0.04 11.71 6.09
N PHE A 189 0.29 10.97 7.16
CA PHE A 189 0.30 9.51 7.13
C PHE A 189 -1.02 8.92 7.62
N VAL A 190 -1.47 7.87 6.95
CA VAL A 190 -2.56 7.00 7.40
C VAL A 190 -1.95 5.65 7.71
N ILE A 191 -1.98 5.27 8.98
CA ILE A 191 -1.41 4.01 9.46
C ILE A 191 -2.57 3.04 9.72
N PRO A 192 -2.77 2.03 8.88
CA PRO A 192 -3.82 1.02 9.10
C PRO A 192 -3.44 0.13 10.27
N HIS A 193 -4.45 -0.43 10.94
CA HIS A 193 -4.32 -1.40 12.04
C HIS A 193 -3.62 -0.87 13.29
N VAL A 194 -3.45 0.47 13.40
CA VAL A 194 -2.75 1.13 14.52
C VAL A 194 -1.23 0.83 14.55
N GLY A 195 -0.66 0.44 13.42
CA GLY A 195 0.75 0.09 13.28
C GLY A 195 0.97 -1.40 13.29
#